data_e1e2e3c7bff2f601557a861a6b13564b
#
_entry.id   e1e2e3c7bff2f601557a861a6b13564b
#
_cell.length_a   1.000
_cell.length_b   1.000
_cell.length_c   1.000
_cell.angle_alpha   90.00
_cell.angle_beta   90.00
_cell.angle_gamma   90.00
#
_symmetry.space_group_name_H-M   'P 1'
#
loop_
_entity.id
_entity.type
_entity.pdbx_description
1 polymer ?
#
loop_
_entity_poly.entity_id
_entity_poly.type
_entity_poly.pdbx_seq_one_letter_code
_entity_poly.pdbx_strand_id
1 'polypeptide(L)'
;QRTEVVRASEARARQVIEAANEDSRRLKSETEDFLDRRLGSFEILLDRLTKTVAEGRARLSIVAQQPAHEVSLDDAASGLFDQDDEL
;
A
#
# COMPACT_ATOMS: atom_id res chain seq x y z
N GLN A 1 37.22 0.80 47.31
CA GLN A 1 37.65 0.38 45.94
C GLN A 1 36.66 -0.58 45.29
N ARG A 2 36.18 -1.59 45.99
CA ARG A 2 35.11 -2.47 45.50
C ARG A 2 33.81 -1.67 45.26
N THR A 3 33.55 -0.71 46.13
CA THR A 3 32.35 0.15 46.04
C THR A 3 32.41 1.05 44.82
N GLU A 4 33.58 1.57 44.47
CA GLU A 4 33.78 2.41 43.27
C GLU A 4 33.61 1.62 41.99
N VAL A 5 34.15 0.40 41.93
CA VAL A 5 34.04 -0.49 40.80
C VAL A 5 32.55 -0.89 40.60
N VAL A 6 31.86 -1.22 41.67
CA VAL A 6 30.44 -1.58 41.62
C VAL A 6 29.61 -0.38 41.18
N ARG A 7 29.85 0.82 41.70
CA ARG A 7 29.14 2.03 41.24
C ARG A 7 29.38 2.32 39.76
N ALA A 8 30.63 2.21 39.32
CA ALA A 8 30.98 2.41 37.92
C ALA A 8 30.28 1.38 37.02
N SER A 9 30.25 0.12 37.47
CA SER A 9 29.57 -0.97 36.72
C SER A 9 28.06 -0.73 36.67
N GLU A 10 27.44 -0.33 37.76
CA GLU A 10 26.01 -0.01 37.82
C GLU A 10 25.65 1.18 36.92
N ALA A 11 26.50 2.23 36.96
CA ALA A 11 26.31 3.42 36.13
C ALA A 11 26.40 3.03 34.63
N ARG A 12 27.38 2.20 34.31
CA ARG A 12 27.56 1.70 32.92
C ARG A 12 26.36 0.84 32.46
N ALA A 13 25.89 -0.01 33.37
CA ALA A 13 24.72 -0.85 33.08
C ALA A 13 23.47 0.01 32.82
N ARG A 14 23.26 1.05 33.62
CA ARG A 14 22.17 1.99 33.41
C ARG A 14 22.28 2.70 32.08
N GLN A 15 23.47 3.16 31.70
CA GLN A 15 23.71 3.80 30.41
C GLN A 15 23.39 2.87 29.24
N VAL A 16 23.81 1.62 29.34
CA VAL A 16 23.53 0.63 28.31
C VAL A 16 22.03 0.37 28.18
N ILE A 17 21.34 0.23 29.30
CA ILE A 17 19.89 0.02 29.32
C ILE A 17 19.15 1.23 28.75
N GLU A 18 19.53 2.44 29.16
CA GLU A 18 18.93 3.67 28.65
C GLU A 18 19.14 3.83 27.14
N ALA A 19 20.36 3.56 26.67
CA ALA A 19 20.66 3.60 25.24
C ALA A 19 19.85 2.56 24.45
N ALA A 20 19.73 1.34 24.98
CA ALA A 20 18.94 0.28 24.37
C ALA A 20 17.45 0.65 24.32
N ASN A 21 16.93 1.24 25.38
CA ASN A 21 15.54 1.70 25.44
C ASN A 21 15.28 2.82 24.45
N GLU A 22 16.21 3.76 24.31
CA GLU A 22 16.13 4.85 23.35
C GLU A 22 16.15 4.32 21.92
N ASP A 23 17.06 3.39 21.63
CA ASP A 23 17.15 2.76 20.31
C ASP A 23 15.88 2.00 19.97
N SER A 24 15.31 1.29 20.93
CA SER A 24 14.05 0.57 20.77
C SER A 24 12.89 1.51 20.46
N ARG A 25 12.78 2.61 21.17
CA ARG A 25 11.75 3.63 20.93
C ARG A 25 11.89 4.25 19.54
N ARG A 26 13.12 4.57 19.16
CA ARG A 26 13.40 5.15 17.84
C ARG A 26 13.06 4.16 16.73
N LEU A 27 13.48 2.91 16.86
CA LEU A 27 13.18 1.88 15.88
C LEU A 27 11.67 1.65 15.75
N LYS A 28 10.96 1.62 16.86
CA LYS A 28 9.51 1.49 16.87
C LYS A 28 8.84 2.65 16.14
N SER A 29 9.27 3.88 16.43
CA SER A 29 8.74 5.09 15.80
C SER A 29 9.01 5.09 14.29
N GLU A 30 10.23 4.77 13.88
CA GLU A 30 10.60 4.68 12.47
C GLU A 30 9.81 3.60 11.73
N THR A 31 9.57 2.47 12.40
CA THR A 31 8.78 1.37 11.84
C THR A 31 7.32 1.78 11.69
N GLU A 32 6.75 2.44 12.69
CA GLU A 32 5.36 2.94 12.63
C GLU A 32 5.20 3.96 11.50
N ASP A 33 6.15 4.89 11.34
CA ASP A 33 6.15 5.86 10.26
C ASP A 33 6.26 5.20 8.89
N PHE A 34 7.11 4.20 8.77
CA PHE A 34 7.26 3.43 7.54
C PHE A 34 5.96 2.71 7.17
N LEU A 35 5.34 2.05 8.15
CA LEU A 35 4.07 1.34 7.94
C LEU A 35 2.95 2.31 7.58
N ASP A 36 2.88 3.45 8.25
CA ASP A 36 1.88 4.48 7.95
C ASP A 36 2.00 4.97 6.51
N ARG A 37 3.22 5.25 6.06
CA ARG A 37 3.45 5.68 4.67
C ARG A 37 3.08 4.59 3.66
N ARG A 38 3.37 3.33 3.96
CA ARG A 38 3.00 2.21 3.09
C ARG A 38 1.50 2.04 3.03
N LEU A 39 0.82 2.12 4.17
CA LEU A 39 -0.63 2.04 4.23
C LEU A 39 -1.28 3.21 3.49
N GLY A 40 -0.74 4.42 3.64
CA GLY A 40 -1.21 5.60 2.90
C GLY A 40 -1.07 5.43 1.39
N SER A 41 0.03 4.84 0.93
CA SER A 41 0.21 4.52 -0.48
C SER A 41 -0.83 3.52 -0.98
N PHE A 42 -1.14 2.50 -0.19
CA PHE A 42 -2.20 1.54 -0.52
C PHE A 42 -3.57 2.20 -0.57
N GLU A 43 -3.87 3.12 0.34
CA GLU A 43 -5.13 3.89 0.31
C GLU A 43 -5.30 4.62 -1.01
N ILE A 44 -4.25 5.27 -1.49
CA ILE A 44 -4.27 5.97 -2.77
C ILE A 44 -4.55 5.01 -3.93
N LEU A 45 -3.88 3.85 -3.93
CA LEU A 45 -4.10 2.82 -4.95
C LEU A 45 -5.53 2.28 -4.91
N LEU A 46 -6.06 2.01 -3.72
CA LEU A 46 -7.41 1.53 -3.54
C LEU A 46 -8.44 2.57 -4.00
N ASP A 47 -8.20 3.83 -3.72
CA ASP A 47 -9.07 4.92 -4.15
C ASP A 47 -9.12 5.01 -5.69
N ARG A 48 -7.96 4.94 -6.34
CA ARG A 48 -7.86 4.91 -7.81
C ARG A 48 -8.59 3.70 -8.38
N LEU A 49 -8.40 2.55 -7.78
CA LEU A 49 -9.06 1.32 -8.22
C LEU A 49 -10.58 1.43 -8.06
N THR A 50 -11.06 1.98 -6.95
CA THR A 50 -12.47 2.22 -6.70
C THR A 50 -13.06 3.13 -7.79
N LYS A 51 -12.37 4.21 -8.12
CA LYS A 51 -12.80 5.13 -9.18
C LYS A 51 -12.84 4.46 -10.54
N THR A 52 -11.83 3.67 -10.85
CA THR A 52 -11.76 2.92 -12.11
C THR A 52 -12.93 1.95 -12.24
N VAL A 53 -13.24 1.22 -11.17
CA VAL A 53 -14.38 0.30 -11.13
C VAL A 53 -15.69 1.07 -11.29
N ALA A 54 -15.84 2.19 -10.60
CA ALA A 54 -17.06 3.02 -10.70
C ALA A 54 -17.25 3.53 -12.13
N GLU A 55 -16.18 3.98 -12.79
CA GLU A 55 -16.22 4.43 -14.18
C GLU A 55 -16.61 3.29 -15.12
N GLY A 56 -16.03 2.10 -14.93
CA GLY A 56 -16.37 0.91 -15.70
C GLY A 56 -17.83 0.52 -15.55
N ARG A 57 -18.35 0.55 -14.34
CA ARG A 57 -19.76 0.27 -14.06
C ARG A 57 -20.70 1.30 -14.69
N ALA A 58 -20.30 2.57 -14.65
CA ALA A 58 -21.05 3.64 -15.28
C ALA A 58 -21.15 3.46 -16.80
N ARG A 59 -20.03 3.07 -17.45
CA ARG A 59 -20.01 2.77 -18.89
C ARG A 59 -20.91 1.59 -19.23
N LEU A 60 -20.86 0.53 -18.44
CA LEU A 60 -21.73 -0.63 -18.63
C LEU A 60 -23.21 -0.27 -18.46
N SER A 61 -23.54 0.58 -17.52
CA SER A 61 -24.90 1.07 -17.30
C SER A 61 -25.41 1.86 -18.51
N ILE A 62 -24.57 2.72 -19.08
CA ILE A 62 -24.90 3.50 -20.27
C ILE A 62 -25.14 2.57 -21.47
N VAL A 63 -24.28 1.58 -21.68
CA VAL A 63 -24.42 0.61 -22.76
C VAL A 63 -25.69 -0.21 -22.60
N ALA A 64 -26.04 -0.60 -21.39
CA ALA A 64 -27.27 -1.36 -21.10
C ALA A 64 -28.53 -0.53 -21.35
N GLN A 65 -28.47 0.81 -21.24
CA GLN A 65 -29.58 1.73 -21.46
C GLN A 65 -29.74 2.12 -22.93
N GLN A 66 -28.85 1.73 -23.82
CA GLN A 66 -28.90 2.05 -25.25
C GLN A 66 -29.26 0.79 -26.07
N PRO A 67 -30.56 0.44 -26.16
CA PRO A 67 -30.96 -0.77 -26.91
C PRO A 67 -30.71 -0.67 -28.41
N ALA A 68 -30.43 0.53 -28.94
CA ALA A 68 -30.13 0.74 -30.35
C ALA A 68 -28.68 0.36 -30.73
N HIS A 69 -27.81 0.17 -29.74
CA HIS A 69 -26.47 -0.33 -29.93
C HIS A 69 -26.40 -1.80 -29.50
N GLU A 70 -27.08 -2.66 -30.24
CA GLU A 70 -26.72 -4.06 -30.20
C GLU A 70 -25.32 -4.20 -30.78
N VAL A 71 -24.33 -3.84 -29.99
CA VAL A 71 -23.00 -4.36 -30.24
C VAL A 71 -23.12 -5.84 -29.92
N SER A 72 -23.32 -6.64 -30.96
CA SER A 72 -23.30 -8.07 -30.77
C SER A 72 -21.93 -8.44 -30.17
N LEU A 73 -21.94 -9.41 -29.30
CA LEU A 73 -20.69 -9.98 -28.77
C LEU A 73 -19.76 -10.39 -29.92
N ASP A 74 -20.32 -10.71 -31.10
CA ASP A 74 -19.59 -11.03 -32.31
C ASP A 74 -18.77 -9.86 -32.84
N ASP A 75 -19.30 -8.61 -32.80
CA ASP A 75 -18.55 -7.43 -33.23
C ASP A 75 -17.43 -7.09 -32.28
N ALA A 76 -17.65 -7.23 -30.99
CA ALA A 76 -16.62 -7.00 -29.96
C ALA A 76 -15.53 -8.08 -30.06
N ALA A 77 -15.91 -9.34 -30.26
CA ALA A 77 -14.98 -10.45 -30.44
C ALA A 77 -14.20 -10.32 -31.75
N SER A 78 -14.86 -9.91 -32.82
CA SER A 78 -14.23 -9.64 -34.10
C SER A 78 -13.18 -8.55 -34.05
N GLY A 79 -13.45 -7.45 -33.31
CA GLY A 79 -12.49 -6.37 -33.10
C GLY A 79 -11.26 -6.81 -32.30
N LEU A 80 -11.44 -7.68 -31.33
CA LEU A 80 -10.33 -8.23 -30.53
C LEU A 80 -9.46 -9.18 -31.36
N PHE A 81 -10.06 -10.02 -32.21
CA PHE A 81 -9.34 -10.96 -33.07
C PHE A 81 -8.61 -10.25 -34.21
N ASP A 82 -9.16 -9.17 -34.74
CA ASP A 82 -8.50 -8.38 -35.78
C ASP A 82 -7.24 -7.71 -35.30
N GLN A 83 -7.18 -7.34 -34.03
CA GLN A 83 -5.96 -6.77 -33.39
C GLN A 83 -4.86 -7.82 -33.20
N ASP A 84 -5.23 -9.08 -32.95
CA ASP A 84 -4.27 -10.17 -32.81
C ASP A 84 -3.70 -10.61 -34.16
N ASP A 85 -4.46 -10.47 -35.22
CA ASP A 85 -4.03 -10.83 -36.58
C ASP A 85 -3.04 -9.82 -37.18
N GLU A 86 -2.92 -8.62 -36.64
CA GLU A 86 -1.95 -7.61 -37.07
C GLU A 86 -0.54 -7.82 -36.47
N LEU A 87 -0.37 -8.77 -35.63
CA LEU A 87 0.91 -9.15 -35.04
C LEU A 87 1.53 -10.30 -35.85
#